data_eef280746bbf629c2c6ccef57157be3e
#
_entry.id   eef280746bbf629c2c6ccef57157be3e
#
_cell.length_a   1.000
_cell.length_b   1.000
_cell.length_c   1.000
_cell.angle_alpha   90.00
_cell.angle_beta   90.00
_cell.angle_gamma   90.00
#
_symmetry.space_group_name_H-M   'P 1'
#
loop_
_entity.id
_entity.type
_entity.pdbx_description
1 polymer ?
#
loop_
_entity_poly.entity_id
_entity_poly.type
_entity_poly.pdbx_seq_one_letter_code
_entity_poly.pdbx_strand_id
1 'polypeptide(L)'
;IFMEKITDRTPSEALNDNLKGLYMGMDIFKRYEKKCKSNDLKNLLNDVINLYSKEACELSSKISALGDSPASNVGILGKASEAIYNIKTVTADTDSEILEESIKAFKTGIIMFQKFLHEKEDQLDEESIDLVKNMIQENEKLSKKLNEYSSPHQANFF
;
A
#
# COMPACT_ATOMS: atom_id res chain seq x y z
N ILE A 1 11.63 22.28 21.05
CA ILE A 1 10.71 23.25 20.42
C ILE A 1 10.51 22.90 18.93
N PHE A 2 11.56 22.44 18.25
CA PHE A 2 11.43 22.02 16.83
C PHE A 2 10.89 20.59 16.64
N MET A 3 10.94 19.71 17.65
CA MET A 3 10.44 18.34 17.58
C MET A 3 8.92 18.24 17.71
N GLU A 4 8.25 19.16 18.38
CA GLU A 4 6.79 19.19 18.52
C GLU A 4 6.07 19.47 17.19
N LYS A 5 6.69 20.19 16.25
CA LYS A 5 6.07 20.53 14.96
C LYS A 5 6.02 19.39 13.94
N ILE A 6 6.81 18.32 14.13
CA ILE A 6 6.84 17.17 13.20
C ILE A 6 5.74 16.16 13.54
N THR A 7 5.23 16.18 14.77
CA THR A 7 4.18 15.27 15.24
C THR A 7 2.76 15.83 15.06
N ASP A 8 2.62 17.10 14.65
CA ASP A 8 1.34 17.81 14.60
C ASP A 8 0.71 17.81 13.19
N ARG A 9 0.74 16.66 12.51
CA ARG A 9 -0.03 16.46 11.29
C ARG A 9 -1.50 16.27 11.63
N THR A 10 -2.37 17.00 10.91
CA THR A 10 -3.81 16.78 11.04
C THR A 10 -4.18 15.37 10.56
N PRO A 11 -5.28 14.78 11.05
CA PRO A 11 -5.75 13.48 10.57
C PRO A 11 -5.87 13.39 9.05
N SER A 12 -6.38 14.42 8.39
CA SER A 12 -6.52 14.45 6.93
C SER A 12 -5.18 14.49 6.20
N GLU A 13 -4.17 15.21 6.72
CA GLU A 13 -2.80 15.18 6.16
C GLU A 13 -2.19 13.79 6.26
N ALA A 14 -2.38 13.12 7.38
CA ALA A 14 -1.90 11.75 7.59
C ALA A 14 -2.61 10.74 6.68
N LEU A 15 -3.93 10.88 6.48
CA LEU A 15 -4.68 10.09 5.49
C LEU A 15 -4.19 10.36 4.07
N ASN A 16 -3.84 11.60 3.74
CA ASN A 16 -3.26 11.95 2.44
C ASN A 16 -1.90 11.28 2.20
N ASP A 17 -1.07 11.12 3.22
CA ASP A 17 0.18 10.37 3.08
C ASP A 17 -0.07 8.89 2.75
N ASN A 18 -1.08 8.29 3.38
CA ASN A 18 -1.50 6.93 3.03
C ASN A 18 -2.03 6.84 1.59
N LEU A 19 -2.81 7.82 1.15
CA LEU A 19 -3.30 7.91 -0.23
C LEU A 19 -2.15 7.98 -1.25
N LYS A 20 -1.13 8.79 -0.98
CA LYS A 20 0.09 8.86 -1.81
C LYS A 20 0.83 7.52 -1.84
N GLY A 21 0.87 6.83 -0.70
CA GLY A 21 1.43 5.47 -0.59
C GLY A 21 0.70 4.47 -1.47
N LEU A 22 -0.64 4.53 -1.54
CA LEU A 22 -1.44 3.69 -2.44
C LEU A 22 -1.13 3.97 -3.91
N TYR A 23 -1.01 5.24 -4.32
CA TYR A 23 -0.62 5.59 -5.69
C TYR A 23 0.77 5.05 -6.04
N MET A 24 1.73 5.16 -5.12
CA MET A 24 3.06 4.59 -5.31
C MET A 24 3.00 3.06 -5.44
N GLY A 25 2.23 2.40 -4.58
CA GLY A 25 2.00 0.95 -4.65
C GLY A 25 1.42 0.54 -6.00
N MET A 26 0.40 1.24 -6.48
CA MET A 26 -0.17 0.98 -7.81
C MET A 26 0.88 1.08 -8.92
N ASP A 27 1.74 2.09 -8.89
CA ASP A 27 2.80 2.26 -9.89
C ASP A 27 3.80 1.10 -9.87
N ILE A 28 4.18 0.64 -8.68
CA ILE A 28 5.08 -0.52 -8.50
C ILE A 28 4.44 -1.79 -9.08
N PHE A 29 3.20 -2.09 -8.69
CA PHE A 29 2.51 -3.31 -9.14
C PHE A 29 2.18 -3.28 -10.64
N LYS A 30 1.88 -2.13 -11.21
CA LYS A 30 1.74 -1.97 -12.68
C LYS A 30 3.03 -2.29 -13.42
N ARG A 31 4.19 -1.94 -12.87
CA ARG A 31 5.49 -2.29 -13.45
C ARG A 31 5.75 -3.79 -13.40
N TYR A 32 5.45 -4.42 -12.26
CA TYR A 32 5.55 -5.87 -12.11
C TYR A 32 4.63 -6.60 -13.08
N GLU A 33 3.39 -6.15 -13.20
CA GLU A 33 2.40 -6.71 -14.12
C GLU A 33 2.89 -6.67 -15.58
N LYS A 34 3.49 -5.57 -15.99
CA LYS A 34 4.04 -5.42 -17.35
C LYS A 34 5.21 -6.37 -17.64
N LYS A 35 6.05 -6.64 -16.65
CA LYS A 35 7.21 -7.54 -16.78
C LYS A 35 6.85 -9.01 -16.66
N CYS A 36 5.80 -9.32 -15.96
CA CYS A 36 5.37 -10.68 -15.65
C CYS A 36 4.92 -11.42 -16.91
N LYS A 37 5.31 -12.69 -17.03
CA LYS A 37 4.93 -13.56 -18.15
C LYS A 37 3.76 -14.48 -17.84
N SER A 38 3.65 -14.95 -16.60
CA SER A 38 2.56 -15.82 -16.15
C SER A 38 1.24 -15.06 -16.08
N ASN A 39 0.20 -15.60 -16.73
CA ASN A 39 -1.14 -15.01 -16.67
C ASN A 39 -1.74 -15.08 -15.26
N ASP A 40 -1.49 -16.16 -14.54
CA ASP A 40 -1.98 -16.31 -13.16
C ASP A 40 -1.36 -15.27 -12.23
N LEU A 41 -0.05 -15.02 -12.35
CA LEU A 41 0.62 -13.98 -11.59
C LEU A 41 0.13 -12.57 -12.00
N LYS A 42 -0.05 -12.31 -13.30
CA LYS A 42 -0.65 -11.05 -13.78
C LYS A 42 -2.01 -10.80 -13.15
N ASN A 43 -2.85 -11.80 -13.06
CA ASN A 43 -4.18 -11.68 -12.45
C ASN A 43 -4.08 -11.31 -10.97
N LEU A 44 -3.18 -11.92 -10.22
CA LEU A 44 -2.94 -11.58 -8.82
C LEU A 44 -2.41 -10.16 -8.64
N LEU A 45 -1.49 -9.72 -9.50
CA LEU A 45 -0.96 -8.35 -9.48
C LEU A 45 -2.06 -7.34 -9.81
N ASN A 46 -2.95 -7.66 -10.75
CA ASN A 46 -4.12 -6.85 -11.06
C ASN A 46 -5.10 -6.78 -9.89
N ASP A 47 -5.27 -7.86 -9.13
CA ASP A 47 -6.10 -7.85 -7.91
C ASP A 47 -5.54 -6.84 -6.90
N VAL A 48 -4.22 -6.77 -6.74
CA VAL A 48 -3.58 -5.77 -5.87
C VAL A 48 -3.83 -4.35 -6.39
N ILE A 49 -3.62 -4.11 -7.68
CA ILE A 49 -3.84 -2.80 -8.30
C ILE A 49 -5.29 -2.36 -8.12
N ASN A 50 -6.24 -3.26 -8.34
CA ASN A 50 -7.66 -2.97 -8.19
C ASN A 50 -8.05 -2.68 -6.74
N LEU A 51 -7.48 -3.42 -5.79
CA LEU A 51 -7.70 -3.17 -4.36
C LEU A 51 -7.17 -1.79 -3.96
N TYR A 52 -5.93 -1.46 -4.34
CA TYR A 52 -5.36 -0.14 -4.06
C TYR A 52 -6.13 1.00 -4.73
N SER A 53 -6.65 0.78 -5.93
CA SER A 53 -7.50 1.77 -6.61
C SER A 53 -8.81 2.01 -5.85
N LYS A 54 -9.47 0.96 -5.38
CA LYS A 54 -10.66 1.05 -4.53
C LYS A 54 -10.36 1.81 -3.24
N GLU A 55 -9.31 1.44 -2.54
CA GLU A 55 -8.89 2.06 -1.29
C GLU A 55 -8.53 3.54 -1.48
N ALA A 56 -7.86 3.88 -2.61
CA ALA A 56 -7.56 5.26 -2.94
C ALA A 56 -8.83 6.10 -3.14
N CYS A 57 -9.86 5.55 -3.78
CA CYS A 57 -11.16 6.21 -3.90
C CYS A 57 -11.83 6.43 -2.53
N GLU A 58 -11.78 5.44 -1.65
CA GLU A 58 -12.37 5.52 -0.31
C GLU A 58 -11.64 6.57 0.56
N LEU A 59 -10.30 6.57 0.55
CA LEU A 59 -9.51 7.59 1.24
C LEU A 59 -9.73 8.98 0.67
N SER A 60 -9.77 9.13 -0.64
CA SER A 60 -10.05 10.42 -1.30
C SER A 60 -11.40 10.98 -0.86
N SER A 61 -12.43 10.15 -0.82
CA SER A 61 -13.76 10.55 -0.37
C SER A 61 -13.76 10.98 1.10
N LYS A 62 -13.06 10.25 1.96
CA LYS A 62 -12.94 10.58 3.38
C LYS A 62 -12.19 11.89 3.61
N ILE A 63 -11.08 12.10 2.92
CA ILE A 63 -10.29 13.34 3.00
C ILE A 63 -11.14 14.54 2.56
N SER A 64 -11.89 14.41 1.47
CA SER A 64 -12.83 15.46 1.02
C SER A 64 -13.91 15.72 2.05
N ALA A 65 -14.47 14.69 2.68
CA ALA A 65 -15.48 14.83 3.73
C ALA A 65 -14.93 15.54 4.99
N LEU A 66 -13.64 15.43 5.25
CA LEU A 66 -12.96 16.15 6.33
C LEU A 66 -12.62 17.61 5.97
N GLY A 67 -12.97 18.04 4.77
CA GLY A 67 -12.76 19.43 4.30
C GLY A 67 -11.38 19.69 3.72
N ASP A 68 -10.61 18.65 3.43
CA ASP A 68 -9.28 18.77 2.83
C ASP A 68 -9.27 18.29 1.38
N SER A 69 -8.18 18.57 0.66
CA SER A 69 -8.03 18.17 -0.74
C SER A 69 -7.26 16.88 -0.85
N PRO A 70 -7.85 15.80 -1.39
CA PRO A 70 -7.15 14.54 -1.57
C PRO A 70 -6.03 14.66 -2.60
N ALA A 71 -4.90 14.02 -2.35
CA ALA A 71 -3.81 13.90 -3.30
C ALA A 71 -4.30 13.21 -4.58
N SER A 72 -3.79 13.65 -5.75
CA SER A 72 -4.11 13.07 -7.05
C SER A 72 -3.02 12.17 -7.61
N ASN A 73 -1.84 12.17 -6.97
CA ASN A 73 -0.69 11.37 -7.37
C ASN A 73 0.27 11.19 -6.19
N VAL A 74 1.39 10.52 -6.43
CA VAL A 74 2.41 10.24 -5.40
C VAL A 74 2.91 11.53 -4.72
N GLY A 75 3.16 12.59 -5.49
CA GLY A 75 3.65 13.86 -4.94
C GLY A 75 4.93 13.71 -4.15
N ILE A 76 5.13 14.62 -3.19
CA ILE A 76 6.25 14.54 -2.24
C ILE A 76 5.81 13.65 -1.07
N LEU A 77 6.51 12.52 -0.91
CA LEU A 77 6.32 11.60 0.22
C LEU A 77 7.24 11.99 1.38
N GLY A 78 6.74 11.88 2.60
CA GLY A 78 7.54 12.08 3.80
C GLY A 78 8.55 10.95 4.03
N LYS A 79 9.31 11.02 5.13
CA LYS A 79 10.39 10.07 5.46
C LYS A 79 9.97 8.59 5.52
N ALA A 80 8.69 8.30 5.74
CA ALA A 80 8.15 6.94 5.72
C ALA A 80 8.26 6.28 4.33
N SER A 81 8.54 7.05 3.28
CA SER A 81 8.66 6.57 1.91
C SER A 81 10.01 5.95 1.57
N GLU A 82 11.03 6.04 2.42
CA GLU A 82 12.36 5.48 2.14
C GLU A 82 12.30 3.96 1.94
N ALA A 83 11.53 3.26 2.76
CA ALA A 83 11.32 1.81 2.61
C ALA A 83 10.65 1.46 1.28
N ILE A 84 9.70 2.28 0.83
CA ILE A 84 8.99 2.11 -0.44
C ILE A 84 9.88 2.51 -1.61
N TYR A 85 10.70 3.54 -1.45
CA TYR A 85 11.67 3.96 -2.46
C TYR A 85 12.69 2.86 -2.77
N ASN A 86 13.15 2.15 -1.74
CA ASN A 86 14.04 1.01 -1.90
C ASN A 86 13.41 -0.13 -2.69
N ILE A 87 12.11 -0.40 -2.50
CA ILE A 87 11.36 -1.38 -3.31
C ILE A 87 11.30 -0.93 -4.77
N LYS A 88 11.15 0.36 -5.04
CA LYS A 88 11.07 0.92 -6.39
C LYS A 88 12.36 0.74 -7.20
N THR A 89 13.51 0.62 -6.57
CA THR A 89 14.82 0.47 -7.21
C THR A 89 15.24 -0.97 -7.45
N VAL A 90 14.49 -1.95 -6.88
CA VAL A 90 14.78 -3.37 -7.10
C VAL A 90 14.35 -3.80 -8.50
N THR A 91 15.31 -4.34 -9.26
CA THR A 91 15.05 -4.89 -10.60
C THR A 91 14.68 -6.36 -10.51
N ALA A 92 13.40 -6.66 -10.43
CA ALA A 92 12.89 -8.01 -10.57
C ALA A 92 12.61 -8.28 -12.06
N ASP A 93 13.23 -9.32 -12.64
CA ASP A 93 13.13 -9.62 -14.07
C ASP A 93 12.45 -10.97 -14.37
N THR A 94 12.46 -11.90 -13.42
CA THR A 94 11.78 -13.20 -13.53
C THR A 94 10.46 -13.21 -12.77
N ASP A 95 9.53 -14.06 -13.17
CA ASP A 95 8.25 -14.21 -12.45
C ASP A 95 8.45 -14.59 -10.97
N SER A 96 9.46 -15.41 -10.67
CA SER A 96 9.81 -15.75 -9.30
C SER A 96 10.28 -14.54 -8.48
N GLU A 97 11.15 -13.73 -9.04
CA GLU A 97 11.62 -12.49 -8.40
C GLU A 97 10.48 -11.48 -8.24
N ILE A 98 9.64 -11.32 -9.27
CA ILE A 98 8.47 -10.44 -9.24
C ILE A 98 7.51 -10.87 -8.13
N LEU A 99 7.23 -12.17 -8.00
CA LEU A 99 6.38 -12.70 -6.96
C LEU A 99 6.96 -12.43 -5.56
N GLU A 100 8.24 -12.70 -5.36
CA GLU A 100 8.93 -12.46 -4.09
C GLU A 100 8.90 -10.98 -3.70
N GLU A 101 9.24 -10.09 -4.62
CA GLU A 101 9.22 -8.65 -4.39
C GLU A 101 7.80 -8.11 -4.18
N SER A 102 6.82 -8.66 -4.91
CA SER A 102 5.41 -8.31 -4.73
C SER A 102 4.91 -8.65 -3.33
N ILE A 103 5.26 -9.81 -2.81
CA ILE A 103 4.90 -10.22 -1.44
C ILE A 103 5.52 -9.27 -0.41
N LYS A 104 6.79 -8.93 -0.56
CA LYS A 104 7.48 -7.98 0.33
C LYS A 104 6.86 -6.59 0.27
N ALA A 105 6.62 -6.08 -0.93
CA ALA A 105 6.03 -4.76 -1.13
C ALA A 105 4.62 -4.68 -0.54
N PHE A 106 3.81 -5.71 -0.75
CA PHE A 106 2.45 -5.75 -0.24
C PHE A 106 2.39 -5.83 1.29
N LYS A 107 3.25 -6.65 1.91
CA LYS A 107 3.41 -6.70 3.38
C LYS A 107 3.85 -5.36 3.96
N THR A 108 4.77 -4.67 3.29
CA THR A 108 5.21 -3.33 3.71
C THR A 108 4.03 -2.36 3.74
N GLY A 109 3.17 -2.39 2.74
CA GLY A 109 1.95 -1.57 2.70
C GLY A 109 1.02 -1.85 3.89
N ILE A 110 0.79 -3.11 4.22
CA ILE A 110 -0.03 -3.51 5.38
C ILE A 110 0.57 -2.97 6.69
N ILE A 111 1.88 -3.14 6.88
CA ILE A 111 2.58 -2.64 8.07
C ILE A 111 2.46 -1.13 8.19
N MET A 112 2.53 -0.40 7.08
CA MET A 112 2.36 1.05 7.08
C MET A 112 0.96 1.48 7.52
N PHE A 113 -0.10 0.80 7.07
CA PHE A 113 -1.46 1.05 7.53
C PHE A 113 -1.63 0.72 9.02
N GLN A 114 -1.09 -0.40 9.47
CA GLN A 114 -1.12 -0.79 10.89
C GLN A 114 -0.41 0.23 11.78
N LYS A 115 0.77 0.67 11.36
CA LYS A 115 1.56 1.70 12.06
C LYS A 115 0.81 3.02 12.11
N PHE A 116 0.24 3.45 10.98
CA PHE A 116 -0.57 4.66 10.91
C PHE A 116 -1.72 4.61 11.91
N LEU A 117 -2.48 3.52 11.91
CA LEU A 117 -3.61 3.37 12.83
C LEU A 117 -3.16 3.41 14.29
N HIS A 118 -2.09 2.71 14.64
CA HIS A 118 -1.52 2.70 15.99
C HIS A 118 -1.09 4.11 16.46
N GLU A 119 -0.46 4.87 15.57
CA GLU A 119 0.06 6.20 15.89
C GLU A 119 -1.01 7.29 15.93
N LYS A 120 -2.10 7.12 15.17
CA LYS A 120 -3.10 8.17 14.93
C LYS A 120 -4.50 7.84 15.45
N GLU A 121 -4.73 6.65 15.99
CA GLU A 121 -6.06 6.20 16.45
C GLU A 121 -6.74 7.21 17.38
N ASP A 122 -6.00 7.83 18.29
CA ASP A 122 -6.54 8.81 19.24
C ASP A 122 -6.99 10.13 18.59
N GLN A 123 -6.54 10.41 17.38
CA GLN A 123 -6.81 11.64 16.63
C GLN A 123 -7.83 11.48 15.51
N LEU A 124 -8.17 10.23 15.17
CA LEU A 124 -9.10 9.90 14.10
C LEU A 124 -10.53 9.78 14.63
N ASP A 125 -11.50 10.13 13.78
CA ASP A 125 -12.89 9.79 14.03
C ASP A 125 -13.13 8.28 13.83
N GLU A 126 -14.23 7.76 14.41
CA GLU A 126 -14.54 6.33 14.34
C GLU A 126 -14.66 5.84 12.90
N GLU A 127 -15.24 6.63 12.02
CA GLU A 127 -15.42 6.29 10.60
C GLU A 127 -14.08 6.13 9.89
N SER A 128 -13.10 7.00 10.16
CA SER A 128 -11.74 6.86 9.62
C SER A 128 -11.02 5.63 10.19
N ILE A 129 -11.18 5.36 11.48
CA ILE A 129 -10.63 4.16 12.12
C ILE A 129 -11.19 2.90 11.46
N ASP A 130 -12.49 2.81 11.31
CA ASP A 130 -13.16 1.67 10.69
C ASP A 130 -12.73 1.49 9.23
N LEU A 131 -12.62 2.60 8.49
CA LEU A 131 -12.13 2.57 7.11
C LEU A 131 -10.74 1.95 7.02
N VAL A 132 -9.80 2.41 7.82
CA VAL A 132 -8.42 1.89 7.81
C VAL A 132 -8.37 0.45 8.29
N LYS A 133 -9.14 0.07 9.31
CA LYS A 133 -9.24 -1.32 9.78
C LYS A 133 -9.75 -2.26 8.67
N ASN A 134 -10.77 -1.83 7.94
CA ASN A 134 -11.31 -2.60 6.82
C ASN A 134 -10.28 -2.75 5.70
N MET A 135 -9.54 -1.71 5.38
CA MET A 135 -8.42 -1.77 4.41
C MET A 135 -7.37 -2.79 4.84
N ILE A 136 -6.94 -2.76 6.09
CA ILE A 136 -5.98 -3.73 6.63
C ILE A 136 -6.50 -5.16 6.45
N GLN A 137 -7.76 -5.42 6.80
CA GLN A 137 -8.35 -6.76 6.66
C GLN A 137 -8.42 -7.23 5.20
N GLU A 138 -8.82 -6.37 4.28
CA GLU A 138 -8.87 -6.69 2.85
C GLU A 138 -7.46 -6.97 2.30
N ASN A 139 -6.48 -6.17 2.69
CA ASN A 139 -5.08 -6.38 2.32
C ASN A 139 -4.52 -7.69 2.88
N GLU A 140 -4.83 -8.03 4.13
CA GLU A 140 -4.40 -9.29 4.74
C GLU A 140 -4.98 -10.52 4.01
N LYS A 141 -6.25 -10.46 3.58
CA LYS A 141 -6.87 -11.52 2.77
C LYS A 141 -6.14 -11.72 1.44
N LEU A 142 -5.82 -10.63 0.76
CA LEU A 142 -5.10 -10.70 -0.52
C LEU A 142 -3.64 -11.12 -0.32
N SER A 143 -2.99 -10.69 0.76
CA SER A 143 -1.65 -11.15 1.14
C SER A 143 -1.61 -12.67 1.33
N LYS A 144 -2.64 -13.23 1.95
CA LYS A 144 -2.79 -14.69 2.09
C LYS A 144 -2.84 -15.39 0.74
N LYS A 145 -3.61 -14.88 -0.21
CA LYS A 145 -3.68 -15.43 -1.59
C LYS A 145 -2.31 -15.38 -2.28
N LEU A 146 -1.57 -14.28 -2.17
CA LEU A 146 -0.22 -14.17 -2.71
C LEU A 146 0.73 -15.19 -2.11
N ASN A 147 0.69 -15.38 -0.79
CA ASN A 147 1.50 -16.39 -0.10
C ASN A 147 1.14 -17.82 -0.50
N GLU A 148 -0.14 -18.13 -0.64
CA GLU A 148 -0.63 -19.44 -1.08
C GLU A 148 -0.20 -19.74 -2.52
N TYR A 149 -0.22 -18.76 -3.39
CA TYR A 149 0.29 -18.89 -4.76
C TYR A 149 1.80 -19.12 -4.78
N SER A 150 2.55 -18.45 -3.92
CA SER A 150 4.00 -18.59 -3.80
C SER A 150 4.44 -19.99 -3.36
N SER A 151 3.73 -20.62 -2.40
CA SER A 151 4.15 -21.89 -1.79
C SER A 151 4.34 -23.04 -2.79
N PRO A 152 3.40 -23.36 -3.70
CA PRO A 152 3.61 -24.42 -4.69
C PRO A 152 4.66 -24.04 -5.74
N HIS A 153 4.75 -22.76 -6.13
CA HIS A 153 5.70 -22.28 -7.12
C HIS A 153 7.12 -22.28 -6.61
N GLN A 154 7.35 -22.01 -5.32
CA GLN A 154 8.67 -22.13 -4.69
C GLN A 154 9.13 -23.59 -4.59
N ALA A 155 8.22 -24.52 -4.36
CA ALA A 155 8.53 -25.95 -4.29
C ALA A 155 8.98 -26.51 -5.67
N ASN A 156 8.55 -25.92 -6.77
CA ASN A 156 8.92 -26.33 -8.14
C ASN A 156 10.31 -25.83 -8.59
N PHE A 157 10.95 -24.96 -7.80
CA PHE A 157 12.30 -24.44 -8.08
C PHE A 157 13.41 -25.22 -7.39
N PHE A 158 13.08 -26.18 -6.57
CA PHE A 158 14.00 -27.13 -5.92
C PHE A 158 13.84 -28.52 -6.54
#